data_e110e166429dee1677639c5fb2486d4a
#
_entry.id   e110e166429dee1677639c5fb2486d4a
#
_cell.length_a   1.000
_cell.length_b   1.000
_cell.length_c   1.000
_cell.angle_alpha   90.00
_cell.angle_beta   90.00
_cell.angle_gamma   90.00
#
_symmetry.space_group_name_H-M   'P 1'
#
loop_
_entity.id
_entity.type
_entity.pdbx_description
1 polymer ?
#
loop_
_entity_poly.entity_id
_entity_poly.type
_entity_poly.pdbx_seq_one_letter_code
_entity_poly.pdbx_strand_id
1 'polypeptide(L)'
;MNTQETIVQLKELKLKGMADTLESLMNLPVQNRPSFDFAIAKMVEAEILERKERKTEMFLRTSKLRYHAMIEDVACGVERNFTAEQLAILADCSFIRRHENLLIQGKCGCGKTFLACALGRQACSMGFRTVYLNMNRLVEKITLSKLDGTFLKMITSLEKNDLIILDDFGLQPMDTNTRLALLQILEERYERKSMIIASQLPISKWYDYIGDPTLADAIMDRLVANSNKIELKGESMRQRKKK
;
A
#
# COMPACT_ATOMS: atom_id res chain seq x y z
N MET A 1 -7.84 -19.87 -41.66
CA MET A 1 -7.95 -19.04 -40.41
C MET A 1 -7.63 -17.61 -40.80
N ASN A 2 -8.56 -16.69 -40.56
CA ASN A 2 -8.35 -15.28 -40.83
C ASN A 2 -7.71 -14.64 -39.59
N THR A 3 -6.66 -13.84 -39.78
CA THR A 3 -5.97 -13.15 -38.68
C THR A 3 -6.93 -12.33 -37.81
N GLN A 4 -7.97 -11.75 -38.43
CA GLN A 4 -9.01 -11.01 -37.72
C GLN A 4 -9.80 -11.89 -36.73
N GLU A 5 -10.10 -13.12 -37.11
CA GLU A 5 -10.74 -14.10 -36.22
C GLU A 5 -9.84 -14.46 -35.06
N THR A 6 -8.53 -14.60 -35.29
CA THR A 6 -7.55 -14.85 -34.22
C THR A 6 -7.49 -13.69 -33.23
N ILE A 7 -7.53 -12.43 -33.69
CA ILE A 7 -7.57 -11.26 -32.81
C ILE A 7 -8.83 -11.27 -31.93
N VAL A 8 -10.00 -11.60 -32.52
CA VAL A 8 -11.26 -11.71 -31.79
C VAL A 8 -11.16 -12.80 -30.72
N GLN A 9 -10.67 -13.98 -31.07
CA GLN A 9 -10.48 -15.10 -30.13
C GLN A 9 -9.54 -14.75 -28.97
N LEU A 10 -8.42 -14.05 -29.26
CA LEU A 10 -7.52 -13.56 -28.20
C LEU A 10 -8.22 -12.60 -27.25
N LYS A 11 -9.08 -11.70 -27.76
CA LYS A 11 -9.87 -10.77 -26.94
C LYS A 11 -10.92 -11.53 -26.08
N GLU A 12 -11.57 -12.54 -26.62
CA GLU A 12 -12.51 -13.41 -25.90
C GLU A 12 -11.82 -14.20 -24.79
N LEU A 13 -10.60 -14.69 -25.03
CA LEU A 13 -9.75 -15.34 -24.04
C LEU A 13 -9.12 -14.36 -23.02
N LYS A 14 -9.45 -13.07 -23.10
CA LYS A 14 -8.92 -12.00 -22.25
C LYS A 14 -7.40 -11.83 -22.35
N LEU A 15 -6.83 -12.11 -23.51
CA LEU A 15 -5.42 -11.93 -23.87
C LEU A 15 -5.26 -10.63 -24.65
N LYS A 16 -5.61 -9.50 -24.01
CA LYS A 16 -5.68 -8.18 -24.64
C LYS A 16 -4.32 -7.72 -25.15
N GLY A 17 -3.25 -7.85 -24.34
CA GLY A 17 -1.89 -7.45 -24.74
C GLY A 17 -1.41 -8.21 -25.98
N MET A 18 -1.71 -9.50 -26.07
CA MET A 18 -1.42 -10.31 -27.26
C MET A 18 -2.24 -9.85 -28.47
N ALA A 19 -3.53 -9.59 -28.28
CA ALA A 19 -4.41 -9.16 -29.38
C ALA A 19 -3.98 -7.81 -29.97
N ASP A 20 -3.74 -6.82 -29.12
CA ASP A 20 -3.33 -5.47 -29.52
C ASP A 20 -1.95 -5.48 -30.22
N THR A 21 -1.03 -6.32 -29.72
CA THR A 21 0.29 -6.50 -30.34
C THR A 21 0.17 -7.18 -31.70
N LEU A 22 -0.64 -8.24 -31.84
CA LEU A 22 -0.87 -8.92 -33.13
C LEU A 22 -1.47 -7.95 -34.15
N GLU A 23 -2.48 -7.18 -33.75
CA GLU A 23 -3.11 -6.16 -34.59
C GLU A 23 -2.08 -5.11 -35.07
N SER A 24 -1.22 -4.64 -34.18
CA SER A 24 -0.13 -3.70 -34.49
C SER A 24 0.87 -4.28 -35.47
N LEU A 25 1.29 -5.54 -35.28
CA LEU A 25 2.25 -6.21 -36.15
C LEU A 25 1.68 -6.47 -37.57
N MET A 26 0.37 -6.77 -37.65
CA MET A 26 -0.30 -6.99 -38.94
C MET A 26 -0.46 -5.70 -39.77
N ASN A 27 -0.54 -4.56 -39.13
CA ASN A 27 -0.58 -3.25 -39.78
C ASN A 27 0.78 -2.79 -40.31
N LEU A 28 1.89 -3.49 -40.00
CA LEU A 28 3.19 -3.20 -40.58
C LEU A 28 3.27 -3.71 -42.01
N PRO A 29 4.00 -2.98 -42.92
CA PRO A 29 4.36 -3.49 -44.24
C PRO A 29 5.04 -4.85 -44.12
N VAL A 30 4.78 -5.76 -45.07
CA VAL A 30 5.26 -7.15 -45.04
C VAL A 30 6.77 -7.23 -44.81
N GLN A 31 7.53 -6.34 -45.45
CA GLN A 31 9.01 -6.26 -45.35
C GLN A 31 9.49 -5.83 -43.94
N ASN A 32 8.65 -5.21 -43.13
CA ASN A 32 8.98 -4.72 -41.78
C ASN A 32 8.42 -5.63 -40.69
N ARG A 33 7.76 -6.73 -41.06
CA ARG A 33 7.25 -7.68 -40.09
C ARG A 33 8.39 -8.48 -39.48
N PRO A 34 8.43 -8.62 -38.17
CA PRO A 34 9.45 -9.42 -37.51
C PRO A 34 9.31 -10.91 -37.82
N SER A 35 10.33 -11.69 -37.53
CA SER A 35 10.26 -13.15 -37.58
C SER A 35 9.13 -13.67 -36.66
N PHE A 36 8.61 -14.87 -36.97
CA PHE A 36 7.54 -15.49 -36.20
C PHE A 36 7.89 -15.61 -34.71
N ASP A 37 9.08 -16.10 -34.40
CA ASP A 37 9.52 -16.27 -33.00
C ASP A 37 9.57 -14.95 -32.24
N PHE A 38 10.07 -13.88 -32.90
CA PHE A 38 10.11 -12.55 -32.30
C PHE A 38 8.70 -11.96 -32.12
N ALA A 39 7.79 -12.21 -33.04
CA ALA A 39 6.38 -11.77 -32.93
C ALA A 39 5.70 -12.44 -31.73
N ILE A 40 5.86 -13.74 -31.55
CA ILE A 40 5.32 -14.48 -30.41
C ILE A 40 5.92 -13.95 -29.10
N ALA A 41 7.24 -13.78 -29.02
CA ALA A 41 7.89 -13.24 -27.82
C ALA A 41 7.33 -11.86 -27.44
N LYS A 42 7.17 -10.94 -28.41
CA LYS A 42 6.55 -9.63 -28.18
C LYS A 42 5.09 -9.71 -27.70
N MET A 43 4.30 -10.60 -28.27
CA MET A 43 2.91 -10.80 -27.87
C MET A 43 2.82 -11.28 -26.41
N VAL A 44 3.67 -12.23 -26.01
CA VAL A 44 3.73 -12.75 -24.63
C VAL A 44 4.17 -11.66 -23.65
N GLU A 45 5.22 -10.90 -23.99
CA GLU A 45 5.71 -9.79 -23.19
C GLU A 45 4.62 -8.71 -22.97
N ALA A 46 3.92 -8.34 -24.03
CA ALA A 46 2.82 -7.37 -23.95
C ALA A 46 1.66 -7.86 -23.06
N GLU A 47 1.34 -9.16 -23.13
CA GLU A 47 0.30 -9.72 -22.26
C GLU A 47 0.71 -9.73 -20.78
N ILE A 48 1.97 -10.06 -20.50
CA ILE A 48 2.51 -10.01 -19.14
C ILE A 48 2.43 -8.58 -18.59
N LEU A 49 2.80 -7.59 -19.40
CA LEU A 49 2.75 -6.18 -19.03
C LEU A 49 1.30 -5.72 -18.77
N GLU A 50 0.38 -5.99 -19.70
CA GLU A 50 -1.04 -5.67 -19.58
C GLU A 50 -1.66 -6.27 -18.28
N ARG A 51 -1.34 -7.52 -17.97
CA ARG A 51 -1.79 -8.17 -16.73
C ARG A 51 -1.23 -7.51 -15.49
N LYS A 52 0.05 -7.12 -15.52
CA LYS A 52 0.71 -6.40 -14.43
C LYS A 52 0.06 -5.03 -14.21
N GLU A 53 -0.17 -4.26 -15.27
CA GLU A 53 -0.81 -2.95 -15.21
C GLU A 53 -2.25 -3.05 -14.66
N ARG A 54 -3.04 -3.95 -15.18
CA ARG A 54 -4.41 -4.19 -14.70
C ARG A 54 -4.46 -4.59 -13.23
N LYS A 55 -3.52 -5.43 -12.78
CA LYS A 55 -3.37 -5.80 -11.37
C LYS A 55 -3.03 -4.59 -10.52
N THR A 56 -2.10 -3.76 -10.97
CA THR A 56 -1.68 -2.52 -10.30
C THR A 56 -2.86 -1.55 -10.17
N GLU A 57 -3.59 -1.30 -11.25
CA GLU A 57 -4.78 -0.44 -11.24
C GLU A 57 -5.85 -0.94 -10.26
N MET A 58 -6.10 -2.25 -10.26
CA MET A 58 -7.03 -2.87 -9.31
C MET A 58 -6.57 -2.65 -7.87
N PHE A 59 -5.29 -2.84 -7.56
CA PHE A 59 -4.75 -2.64 -6.22
C PHE A 59 -4.82 -1.16 -5.82
N LEU A 60 -4.47 -0.24 -6.70
CA LEU A 60 -4.60 1.20 -6.45
C LEU A 60 -6.06 1.61 -6.17
N ARG A 61 -7.01 1.13 -6.96
CA ARG A 61 -8.43 1.41 -6.75
C ARG A 61 -8.95 0.87 -5.41
N THR A 62 -8.54 -0.33 -5.04
CA THR A 62 -8.98 -0.98 -3.80
C THR A 62 -8.24 -0.50 -2.56
N SER A 63 -7.05 0.06 -2.71
CA SER A 63 -6.21 0.55 -1.62
C SER A 63 -6.81 1.74 -0.86
N LYS A 64 -7.67 2.54 -1.50
CA LYS A 64 -8.32 3.73 -0.94
C LYS A 64 -7.32 4.73 -0.34
N LEU A 65 -6.13 4.86 -0.95
CA LEU A 65 -5.12 5.83 -0.55
C LEU A 65 -5.71 7.25 -0.52
N ARG A 66 -5.38 7.99 0.52
CA ARG A 66 -5.90 9.35 0.73
C ARG A 66 -5.38 10.35 -0.29
N TYR A 67 -4.14 10.18 -0.74
CA TYR A 67 -3.47 11.04 -1.71
C TYR A 67 -2.94 10.26 -2.89
N HIS A 68 -2.99 10.88 -4.08
CA HIS A 68 -2.23 10.43 -5.24
C HIS A 68 -0.78 10.91 -5.12
N ALA A 69 -0.06 10.35 -4.14
CA ALA A 69 1.31 10.68 -3.85
C ALA A 69 2.25 9.75 -4.64
N MET A 70 3.27 10.31 -5.26
CA MET A 70 4.34 9.53 -5.90
C MET A 70 5.60 9.59 -5.04
N ILE A 71 6.48 8.63 -5.20
CA ILE A 71 7.76 8.59 -4.45
C ILE A 71 8.61 9.81 -4.80
N GLU A 72 8.59 10.23 -6.05
CA GLU A 72 9.33 11.39 -6.60
C GLU A 72 8.88 12.71 -5.98
N ASP A 73 7.63 12.78 -5.50
CA ASP A 73 7.06 13.99 -4.88
C ASP A 73 7.40 14.08 -3.38
N VAL A 74 8.04 13.06 -2.81
CA VAL A 74 8.37 13.05 -1.39
C VAL A 74 9.56 13.95 -1.12
N ALA A 75 9.32 15.03 -0.37
CA ALA A 75 10.40 15.93 0.01
C ALA A 75 11.36 15.27 1.02
N CYS A 76 12.63 15.23 0.69
CA CYS A 76 13.74 14.79 1.55
C CYS A 76 14.61 15.97 1.93
N GLY A 77 15.35 15.87 3.03
CA GLY A 77 16.30 16.89 3.47
C GLY A 77 16.66 16.74 4.95
N VAL A 78 17.76 17.38 5.34
CA VAL A 78 18.26 17.35 6.72
C VAL A 78 17.24 17.97 7.69
N GLU A 79 16.61 19.08 7.28
CA GLU A 79 15.56 19.75 8.06
C GLU A 79 14.34 18.88 8.29
N ARG A 80 14.15 17.85 7.48
CA ARG A 80 13.05 16.88 7.59
C ARG A 80 13.43 15.64 8.39
N ASN A 81 14.71 15.50 8.73
CA ASN A 81 15.26 14.28 9.33
C ASN A 81 14.93 13.03 8.49
N PHE A 82 14.90 13.19 7.15
CA PHE A 82 14.57 12.12 6.22
C PHE A 82 15.36 12.31 4.92
N THR A 83 16.27 11.38 4.63
CA THR A 83 17.17 11.48 3.48
C THR A 83 16.61 10.82 2.23
N ALA A 84 17.14 11.19 1.06
CA ALA A 84 16.79 10.53 -0.21
C ALA A 84 17.21 9.05 -0.23
N GLU A 85 18.32 8.70 0.46
CA GLU A 85 18.78 7.33 0.60
C GLU A 85 17.79 6.49 1.42
N GLN A 86 17.30 7.02 2.54
CA GLN A 86 16.24 6.36 3.33
C GLN A 86 14.98 6.15 2.50
N LEU A 87 14.58 7.14 1.69
CA LEU A 87 13.44 7.01 0.80
C LEU A 87 13.67 5.91 -0.24
N ALA A 88 14.85 5.85 -0.86
CA ALA A 88 15.20 4.83 -1.86
C ALA A 88 15.13 3.41 -1.27
N ILE A 89 15.67 3.21 -0.05
CA ILE A 89 15.59 1.92 0.66
C ILE A 89 14.12 1.51 0.92
N LEU A 90 13.26 2.45 1.28
CA LEU A 90 11.85 2.15 1.52
C LEU A 90 11.06 1.92 0.23
N ALA A 91 11.44 2.60 -0.86
CA ALA A 91 10.78 2.53 -2.16
C ALA A 91 10.96 1.18 -2.86
N ASP A 92 11.96 0.37 -2.49
CA ASP A 92 12.12 -1.00 -2.97
C ASP A 92 11.13 -1.99 -2.34
N CYS A 93 10.38 -1.55 -1.32
CA CYS A 93 9.38 -2.33 -0.58
C CYS A 93 9.94 -3.62 0.05
N SER A 94 11.25 -3.71 0.31
CA SER A 94 11.88 -4.89 0.92
C SER A 94 11.35 -5.16 2.33
N PHE A 95 10.98 -4.10 3.07
CA PHE A 95 10.36 -4.23 4.39
C PHE A 95 9.05 -5.04 4.35
N ILE A 96 8.28 -4.97 3.25
CA ILE A 96 7.05 -5.78 3.08
C ILE A 96 7.41 -7.25 2.90
N ARG A 97 8.47 -7.56 2.12
CA ARG A 97 8.93 -8.94 1.92
C ARG A 97 9.52 -9.56 3.20
N ARG A 98 10.13 -8.72 4.06
CA ARG A 98 10.67 -9.13 5.36
C ARG A 98 9.63 -9.10 6.48
N HIS A 99 8.38 -8.73 6.18
CA HIS A 99 7.28 -8.62 7.14
C HIS A 99 7.58 -7.64 8.29
N GLU A 100 8.36 -6.59 8.00
CA GLU A 100 8.69 -5.53 8.93
C GLU A 100 7.63 -4.44 8.93
N ASN A 101 7.38 -3.83 10.07
CA ASN A 101 6.51 -2.66 10.18
C ASN A 101 7.29 -1.36 9.92
N LEU A 102 6.59 -0.30 9.55
CA LEU A 102 7.14 1.04 9.39
C LEU A 102 6.35 2.02 10.27
N LEU A 103 7.03 2.62 11.25
CA LEU A 103 6.43 3.56 12.17
C LEU A 103 6.88 4.98 11.82
N ILE A 104 5.94 5.83 11.38
CA ILE A 104 6.19 7.19 10.94
C ILE A 104 5.61 8.16 11.97
N GLN A 105 6.46 8.82 12.74
CA GLN A 105 6.05 9.84 13.71
C GLN A 105 6.45 11.24 13.26
N GLY A 106 5.78 12.26 13.82
CA GLY A 106 6.15 13.67 13.60
C GLY A 106 4.95 14.61 13.75
N LYS A 107 5.21 15.91 13.81
CA LYS A 107 4.19 16.97 14.00
C LYS A 107 3.14 16.98 12.90
N CYS A 108 2.01 17.65 13.16
CA CYS A 108 0.98 17.84 12.15
C CYS A 108 1.54 18.59 10.93
N GLY A 109 1.15 18.15 9.73
CA GLY A 109 1.58 18.80 8.47
C GLY A 109 2.97 18.43 7.97
N CYS A 110 3.81 17.69 8.71
CA CYS A 110 5.16 17.32 8.28
C CYS A 110 5.20 16.23 7.17
N GLY A 111 4.06 15.80 6.61
CA GLY A 111 4.01 14.93 5.43
C GLY A 111 3.94 13.42 5.72
N LYS A 112 3.68 12.97 6.97
CA LYS A 112 3.54 11.54 7.32
C LYS A 112 2.57 10.78 6.42
N THR A 113 1.33 11.26 6.34
CA THR A 113 0.28 10.66 5.49
C THR A 113 0.68 10.65 4.02
N PHE A 114 1.37 11.71 3.54
CA PHE A 114 1.84 11.79 2.16
C PHE A 114 2.89 10.71 1.89
N LEU A 115 3.90 10.58 2.74
CA LEU A 115 4.92 9.52 2.66
C LEU A 115 4.28 8.12 2.72
N ALA A 116 3.37 7.89 3.68
CA ALA A 116 2.67 6.62 3.80
C ALA A 116 1.86 6.27 2.52
N CYS A 117 1.18 7.26 1.93
CA CYS A 117 0.45 7.07 0.66
C CYS A 117 1.39 6.84 -0.53
N ALA A 118 2.53 7.53 -0.61
CA ALA A 118 3.53 7.33 -1.66
C ALA A 118 4.10 5.91 -1.61
N LEU A 119 4.48 5.44 -0.42
CA LEU A 119 4.93 4.05 -0.22
C LEU A 119 3.83 3.04 -0.51
N GLY A 120 2.58 3.33 -0.14
CA GLY A 120 1.44 2.46 -0.45
C GLY A 120 1.17 2.36 -1.95
N ARG A 121 1.30 3.47 -2.69
CA ARG A 121 1.20 3.46 -4.15
C ARG A 121 2.32 2.65 -4.77
N GLN A 122 3.56 2.85 -4.32
CA GLN A 122 4.72 2.10 -4.75
C GLN A 122 4.54 0.60 -4.49
N ALA A 123 4.06 0.22 -3.32
CA ALA A 123 3.75 -1.17 -2.99
C ALA A 123 2.73 -1.78 -3.97
N CYS A 124 1.65 -1.05 -4.32
CA CYS A 124 0.69 -1.49 -5.34
C CYS A 124 1.35 -1.72 -6.69
N SER A 125 2.23 -0.82 -7.14
CA SER A 125 2.96 -0.93 -8.42
C SER A 125 3.92 -2.12 -8.43
N MET A 126 4.45 -2.49 -7.27
CA MET A 126 5.28 -3.68 -7.08
C MET A 126 4.48 -4.97 -6.87
N GLY A 127 3.15 -4.91 -6.95
CA GLY A 127 2.26 -6.06 -6.88
C GLY A 127 1.82 -6.46 -5.48
N PHE A 128 2.07 -5.64 -4.45
CA PHE A 128 1.58 -5.86 -3.10
C PHE A 128 0.18 -5.28 -2.92
N ARG A 129 -0.74 -6.09 -2.43
CA ARG A 129 -2.09 -5.64 -2.11
C ARG A 129 -2.06 -4.75 -0.87
N THR A 130 -2.40 -3.49 -1.05
CA THR A 130 -2.34 -2.46 0.00
C THR A 130 -3.73 -1.94 0.35
N VAL A 131 -3.95 -1.58 1.61
CA VAL A 131 -5.15 -0.86 2.05
C VAL A 131 -4.76 0.29 2.99
N TYR A 132 -5.38 1.45 2.78
CA TYR A 132 -5.26 2.61 3.66
C TYR A 132 -6.49 2.70 4.57
N LEU A 133 -6.24 2.89 5.85
CA LEU A 133 -7.25 3.10 6.89
C LEU A 133 -6.85 4.31 7.74
N ASN A 134 -7.78 5.23 7.92
CA ASN A 134 -7.68 6.21 8.99
C ASN A 134 -8.16 5.58 10.30
N MET A 135 -7.49 5.85 11.42
CA MET A 135 -7.81 5.22 12.71
C MET A 135 -9.27 5.41 13.11
N ASN A 136 -9.83 6.60 12.93
CA ASN A 136 -11.24 6.87 13.27
C ASN A 136 -12.20 6.00 12.46
N ARG A 137 -11.94 5.87 11.15
CA ARG A 137 -12.75 5.00 10.28
C ARG A 137 -12.59 3.52 10.60
N LEU A 138 -11.43 3.13 11.12
CA LEU A 138 -11.23 1.75 11.60
C LEU A 138 -12.08 1.49 12.83
N VAL A 139 -12.11 2.42 13.80
CA VAL A 139 -12.95 2.34 15.01
C VAL A 139 -14.44 2.22 14.64
N GLU A 140 -14.93 3.10 13.76
CA GLU A 140 -16.31 3.03 13.25
C GLU A 140 -16.62 1.67 12.62
N LYS A 141 -15.72 1.17 11.78
CA LYS A 141 -15.87 -0.15 11.13
C LYS A 141 -15.90 -1.30 12.14
N ILE A 142 -15.03 -1.27 13.15
CA ILE A 142 -15.02 -2.27 14.22
C ILE A 142 -16.36 -2.27 14.93
N THR A 143 -16.84 -1.11 15.34
CA THR A 143 -18.12 -0.96 16.03
C THR A 143 -19.28 -1.51 15.21
N LEU A 144 -19.41 -1.06 13.95
CA LEU A 144 -20.48 -1.51 13.05
C LEU A 144 -20.40 -3.02 12.80
N SER A 145 -19.21 -3.54 12.51
CA SER A 145 -19.02 -4.97 12.20
C SER A 145 -19.28 -5.89 13.40
N LYS A 146 -19.10 -5.41 14.61
CA LYS A 146 -19.50 -6.15 15.83
C LYS A 146 -21.01 -6.15 16.03
N LEU A 147 -21.68 -5.02 15.72
CA LEU A 147 -23.13 -4.91 15.83
C LEU A 147 -23.87 -5.79 14.80
N ASP A 148 -23.39 -5.85 13.59
CA ASP A 148 -24.01 -6.62 12.49
C ASP A 148 -23.45 -8.06 12.34
N GLY A 149 -22.54 -8.49 13.22
CA GLY A 149 -21.96 -9.83 13.21
C GLY A 149 -20.96 -10.10 12.07
N THR A 150 -20.49 -9.07 11.35
CA THR A 150 -19.55 -9.22 10.23
C THR A 150 -18.08 -9.03 10.62
N PHE A 151 -17.79 -8.95 11.91
CA PHE A 151 -16.43 -8.66 12.40
C PHE A 151 -15.38 -9.65 11.87
N LEU A 152 -15.64 -10.95 11.88
CA LEU A 152 -14.71 -11.95 11.34
C LEU A 152 -14.47 -11.78 9.86
N LYS A 153 -15.51 -11.41 9.09
CA LYS A 153 -15.36 -11.10 7.65
C LYS A 153 -14.48 -9.87 7.43
N MET A 154 -14.58 -8.88 8.30
CA MET A 154 -13.73 -7.70 8.27
C MET A 154 -12.27 -8.07 8.54
N ILE A 155 -11.96 -8.84 9.56
CA ILE A 155 -10.60 -9.33 9.88
C ILE A 155 -10.03 -10.10 8.69
N THR A 156 -10.75 -11.10 8.18
CA THR A 156 -10.32 -11.89 7.00
C THR A 156 -10.08 -11.01 5.76
N SER A 157 -10.86 -9.95 5.59
CA SER A 157 -10.65 -8.99 4.50
C SER A 157 -9.37 -8.17 4.67
N LEU A 158 -9.02 -7.79 5.91
CA LEU A 158 -7.78 -7.07 6.22
C LEU A 158 -6.56 -7.97 6.08
N GLU A 159 -6.66 -9.23 6.49
CA GLU A 159 -5.61 -10.24 6.37
C GLU A 159 -5.15 -10.46 4.91
N LYS A 160 -6.06 -10.36 3.94
CA LYS A 160 -5.73 -10.50 2.50
C LYS A 160 -4.78 -9.43 1.95
N ASN A 161 -4.54 -8.34 2.68
CA ASN A 161 -3.66 -7.26 2.24
C ASN A 161 -2.22 -7.51 2.73
N ASP A 162 -1.25 -7.34 1.85
CA ASP A 162 0.17 -7.46 2.17
C ASP A 162 0.64 -6.29 3.03
N LEU A 163 0.06 -5.11 2.79
CA LEU A 163 0.35 -3.89 3.52
C LEU A 163 -0.94 -3.22 4.02
N ILE A 164 -1.00 -2.91 5.31
CA ILE A 164 -2.01 -2.01 5.89
C ILE A 164 -1.34 -0.70 6.28
N ILE A 165 -1.88 0.41 5.81
CA ILE A 165 -1.50 1.75 6.27
C ILE A 165 -2.56 2.20 7.27
N LEU A 166 -2.16 2.41 8.51
CA LEU A 166 -3.00 2.95 9.58
C LEU A 166 -2.55 4.38 9.89
N ASP A 167 -3.34 5.35 9.48
CA ASP A 167 -3.04 6.77 9.63
C ASP A 167 -3.78 7.38 10.82
N ASP A 168 -3.24 8.49 11.32
CA ASP A 168 -3.78 9.24 12.46
C ASP A 168 -3.87 8.41 13.76
N PHE A 169 -2.94 7.46 13.95
CA PHE A 169 -2.83 6.69 15.19
C PHE A 169 -2.51 7.60 16.37
N GLY A 170 -3.23 7.46 17.46
CA GLY A 170 -3.00 8.24 18.68
C GLY A 170 -3.75 9.58 18.76
N LEU A 171 -4.68 9.88 17.84
CA LEU A 171 -5.45 11.13 17.89
C LEU A 171 -6.68 11.10 18.80
N GLN A 172 -7.29 9.96 18.98
CA GLN A 172 -8.50 9.78 19.81
C GLN A 172 -8.30 8.61 20.77
N PRO A 173 -8.85 8.67 21.99
CA PRO A 173 -8.79 7.57 22.93
C PRO A 173 -9.36 6.27 22.30
N MET A 174 -8.76 5.15 22.63
CA MET A 174 -9.26 3.83 22.25
C MET A 174 -10.15 3.25 23.35
N ASP A 175 -11.32 2.77 22.97
CA ASP A 175 -12.14 1.94 23.86
C ASP A 175 -11.61 0.49 23.90
N THR A 176 -12.06 -0.30 24.85
CA THR A 176 -11.66 -1.69 25.04
C THR A 176 -11.94 -2.54 23.80
N ASN A 177 -13.06 -2.32 23.12
CA ASN A 177 -13.40 -3.03 21.90
C ASN A 177 -12.41 -2.79 20.76
N THR A 178 -11.96 -1.55 20.63
CA THR A 178 -10.96 -1.16 19.63
C THR A 178 -9.59 -1.75 19.95
N ARG A 179 -9.18 -1.75 21.23
CA ARG A 179 -7.91 -2.37 21.66
C ARG A 179 -7.86 -3.86 21.33
N LEU A 180 -8.91 -4.61 21.72
CA LEU A 180 -9.01 -6.05 21.44
C LEU A 180 -9.04 -6.34 19.92
N ALA A 181 -9.77 -5.55 19.15
CA ALA A 181 -9.81 -5.70 17.69
C ALA A 181 -8.47 -5.37 17.06
N LEU A 182 -7.78 -4.33 17.52
CA LEU A 182 -6.44 -3.98 17.06
C LEU A 182 -5.44 -5.10 17.38
N LEU A 183 -5.46 -5.62 18.59
CA LEU A 183 -4.62 -6.75 18.97
C LEU A 183 -4.87 -7.95 18.07
N GLN A 184 -6.13 -8.30 17.81
CA GLN A 184 -6.45 -9.41 16.90
C GLN A 184 -5.95 -9.16 15.47
N ILE A 185 -6.09 -7.94 14.93
CA ILE A 185 -5.55 -7.58 13.61
C ILE A 185 -4.03 -7.76 13.62
N LEU A 186 -3.33 -7.37 14.68
CA LEU A 186 -1.89 -7.50 14.79
C LEU A 186 -1.44 -8.95 14.91
N GLU A 187 -2.15 -9.78 15.68
CA GLU A 187 -1.88 -11.21 15.82
C GLU A 187 -1.92 -11.94 14.47
N GLU A 188 -2.95 -11.70 13.67
CA GLU A 188 -3.10 -12.33 12.34
C GLU A 188 -2.00 -11.90 11.36
N ARG A 189 -1.33 -10.78 11.63
CA ARG A 189 -0.32 -10.17 10.75
C ARG A 189 1.11 -10.35 11.23
N TYR A 190 1.31 -10.65 12.51
CA TYR A 190 2.62 -10.75 13.12
C TYR A 190 3.51 -11.75 12.36
N GLU A 191 4.71 -11.31 11.97
CA GLU A 191 5.69 -12.05 11.16
C GLU A 191 5.19 -12.58 9.80
N ARG A 192 4.02 -12.15 9.35
CA ARG A 192 3.42 -12.58 8.06
C ARG A 192 3.17 -11.44 7.11
N LYS A 193 2.86 -10.27 7.62
CA LYS A 193 2.42 -9.09 6.84
C LYS A 193 2.90 -7.81 7.51
N SER A 194 3.04 -6.75 6.72
CA SER A 194 3.56 -5.47 7.19
C SER A 194 2.46 -4.45 7.45
N MET A 195 2.78 -3.48 8.32
CA MET A 195 1.96 -2.30 8.55
C MET A 195 2.79 -1.03 8.47
N ILE A 196 2.21 0.05 7.96
CA ILE A 196 2.71 1.42 8.12
C ILE A 196 1.80 2.10 9.13
N ILE A 197 2.35 2.57 10.24
CA ILE A 197 1.61 3.34 11.25
C ILE A 197 2.09 4.79 11.19
N ALA A 198 1.17 5.73 10.85
CA ALA A 198 1.48 7.15 10.88
C ALA A 198 0.82 7.81 12.10
N SER A 199 1.64 8.48 12.92
CA SER A 199 1.18 9.07 14.18
C SER A 199 1.77 10.47 14.43
N GLN A 200 0.99 11.34 15.03
CA GLN A 200 1.49 12.59 15.61
C GLN A 200 2.06 12.38 17.02
N LEU A 201 1.56 11.35 17.69
CA LEU A 201 2.01 10.99 19.03
C LEU A 201 3.36 10.27 18.92
N PRO A 202 4.39 10.65 19.70
CA PRO A 202 5.64 9.92 19.77
C PRO A 202 5.43 8.47 20.20
N ILE A 203 6.21 7.54 19.64
CA ILE A 203 6.10 6.10 19.93
C ILE A 203 6.23 5.83 21.44
N SER A 204 7.07 6.61 22.15
CA SER A 204 7.22 6.51 23.61
C SER A 204 5.95 6.79 24.42
N LYS A 205 4.95 7.40 23.79
CA LYS A 205 3.64 7.69 24.39
C LYS A 205 2.52 6.73 23.98
N TRP A 206 2.82 5.76 23.11
CA TRP A 206 1.80 4.82 22.62
C TRP A 206 1.31 3.87 23.72
N TYR A 207 2.19 3.50 24.64
CA TYR A 207 1.81 2.67 25.79
C TYR A 207 0.72 3.36 26.64
N ASP A 208 0.97 4.61 27.04
CA ASP A 208 0.01 5.40 27.81
C ASP A 208 -1.30 5.64 27.03
N TYR A 209 -1.18 5.84 25.71
CA TYR A 209 -2.33 6.04 24.82
C TYR A 209 -3.23 4.81 24.74
N ILE A 210 -2.67 3.61 24.67
CA ILE A 210 -3.42 2.36 24.67
C ILE A 210 -4.19 2.22 25.99
N GLY A 211 -3.58 2.61 27.12
CA GLY A 211 -4.28 2.82 28.39
C GLY A 211 -4.72 1.56 29.14
N ASP A 212 -4.34 0.38 28.69
CA ASP A 212 -4.48 -0.90 29.39
C ASP A 212 -3.11 -1.58 29.37
N PRO A 213 -2.46 -1.81 30.54
CA PRO A 213 -1.09 -2.30 30.58
C PRO A 213 -0.88 -3.62 29.82
N THR A 214 -1.77 -4.60 30.02
CA THR A 214 -1.64 -5.92 29.40
C THR A 214 -1.81 -5.86 27.88
N LEU A 215 -2.83 -5.12 27.41
CA LEU A 215 -3.05 -4.94 25.97
C LEU A 215 -1.98 -4.06 25.34
N ALA A 216 -1.47 -3.06 26.09
CA ALA A 216 -0.39 -2.20 25.62
C ALA A 216 0.90 -2.99 25.41
N ASP A 217 1.30 -3.83 26.36
CA ASP A 217 2.47 -4.70 26.17
C ASP A 217 2.33 -5.58 24.92
N ALA A 218 1.19 -6.25 24.78
CA ALA A 218 0.95 -7.13 23.65
C ALA A 218 0.91 -6.40 22.29
N ILE A 219 0.27 -5.24 22.22
CA ILE A 219 0.17 -4.41 21.00
C ILE A 219 1.54 -3.82 20.64
N MET A 220 2.25 -3.28 21.64
CA MET A 220 3.56 -2.65 21.42
C MET A 220 4.61 -3.65 21.00
N ASP A 221 4.63 -4.84 21.60
CA ASP A 221 5.53 -5.92 21.18
C ASP A 221 5.39 -6.23 19.68
N ARG A 222 4.17 -6.41 19.20
CA ARG A 222 3.91 -6.73 17.78
C ARG A 222 4.14 -5.57 16.82
N LEU A 223 3.96 -4.34 17.25
CA LEU A 223 4.17 -3.17 16.41
C LEU A 223 5.64 -2.77 16.32
N VAL A 224 6.37 -2.85 17.44
CA VAL A 224 7.67 -2.19 17.58
C VAL A 224 8.84 -3.15 17.45
N ALA A 225 8.71 -4.42 17.84
CA ALA A 225 9.81 -5.38 17.87
C ALA A 225 10.50 -5.54 16.50
N ASN A 226 9.71 -5.68 15.43
CA ASN A 226 10.21 -5.80 14.05
C ASN A 226 9.79 -4.59 13.22
N SER A 227 10.33 -3.41 13.55
CA SER A 227 9.91 -2.17 12.89
C SER A 227 11.05 -1.23 12.55
N ASN A 228 10.93 -0.58 11.39
CA ASN A 228 11.71 0.60 11.01
C ASN A 228 11.00 1.85 11.55
N LYS A 229 11.75 2.77 12.16
CA LYS A 229 11.20 3.99 12.78
C LYS A 229 11.67 5.22 12.04
N ILE A 230 10.74 6.10 11.65
CA ILE A 230 11.02 7.37 10.99
C ILE A 230 10.39 8.49 11.82
N GLU A 231 11.20 9.47 12.17
CA GLU A 231 10.73 10.71 12.76
C GLU A 231 10.84 11.84 11.75
N LEU A 232 9.71 12.26 11.17
CA LEU A 232 9.66 13.40 10.26
C LEU A 232 9.62 14.71 11.05
N LYS A 233 10.55 15.62 10.73
CA LYS A 233 10.64 16.98 11.29
C LYS A 233 10.26 18.03 10.23
N GLY A 234 10.33 19.29 10.61
CA GLY A 234 10.11 20.45 9.73
C GLY A 234 8.72 21.06 9.84
N GLU A 235 8.57 22.17 9.12
CA GLU A 235 7.32 22.95 9.09
C GLU A 235 6.20 22.27 8.31
N SER A 236 4.97 22.78 8.50
CA SER A 236 3.80 22.25 7.81
C SER A 236 3.87 22.46 6.30
N MET A 237 3.93 21.35 5.53
CA MET A 237 3.89 21.37 4.07
C MET A 237 2.58 21.94 3.49
N ARG A 238 1.53 22.03 4.31
CA ARG A 238 0.24 22.62 3.90
C ARG A 238 0.32 24.14 3.77
N GLN A 239 1.22 24.79 4.51
CA GLN A 239 1.43 26.24 4.46
C GLN A 239 2.30 26.65 3.27
N ARG A 240 3.22 25.80 2.80
CA ARG A 240 4.07 26.08 1.62
C ARG A 240 3.29 26.13 0.30
N LYS A 241 2.13 25.48 0.19
CA LYS A 241 1.27 25.53 -1.02
C LYS A 241 0.42 26.78 -1.14
N LYS A 242 0.46 27.71 -0.17
CA LYS A 242 -0.30 28.98 -0.19
C LYS A 242 0.57 30.20 -0.52
N LYS A 243 1.83 30.02 -0.84
CA LYS A 243 2.71 31.04 -1.43
C LYS A 243 3.03 30.61 -2.85
#